data_79cd2e969a28c86799a5da51181ff086
#
_entry.id   79cd2e969a28c86799a5da51181ff086
#
_cell.length_a   1.000
_cell.length_b   1.000
_cell.length_c   1.000
_cell.angle_alpha   90.00
_cell.angle_beta   90.00
_cell.angle_gamma   90.00
#
_symmetry.space_group_name_H-M   'P 1'
#
loop_
_entity.id
_entity.type
_entity.pdbx_description
1 polymer ?
#
loop_
_entity_poly.entity_id
_entity_poly.type
_entity_poly.pdbx_seq_one_letter_code
_entity_poly.pdbx_strand_id
1 'polypeptide(L)'
;VDPSKPNYVSNLSDHPELIDINMIQSSGGGGGPGGSSGDWFHVNGVDYNEELDQIVFSSRHASEIFIIDHSATTAEAASHSGGNSGMGGDILYRWGNPANYGLSGYPQVIPSAVHDARWITDDGRPNGGFLQVFNNSGVSNNQSAIDGIDTPWDPLTNTYSRTPGQPFSPTSYTTRYECAYSSSGQSAS
;
A
#
# COMPACT_ATOMS: atom_id res chain seq x y z
N VAL A 1 -1.54 1.42 -22.24
CA VAL A 1 -1.96 2.74 -21.72
C VAL A 1 -2.32 3.61 -22.92
N ASP A 2 -3.51 4.23 -22.90
CA ASP A 2 -4.03 5.02 -24.02
C ASP A 2 -3.77 6.51 -23.75
N PRO A 3 -2.89 7.17 -24.52
CA PRO A 3 -2.54 8.58 -24.31
C PRO A 3 -3.70 9.56 -24.57
N SER A 4 -4.81 9.08 -25.12
CA SER A 4 -6.02 9.91 -25.32
C SER A 4 -6.94 9.97 -24.10
N LYS A 5 -6.67 9.19 -23.07
CA LYS A 5 -7.53 9.09 -21.90
C LYS A 5 -7.12 10.10 -20.82
N PRO A 6 -8.10 10.58 -20.02
CA PRO A 6 -7.80 11.33 -18.81
C PRO A 6 -6.84 10.52 -17.90
N ASN A 7 -6.00 11.23 -17.17
CA ASN A 7 -5.03 10.66 -16.24
C ASN A 7 -3.93 9.80 -16.90
N TYR A 8 -3.76 9.90 -18.22
CA TYR A 8 -2.59 9.33 -18.86
C TYR A 8 -1.34 10.10 -18.46
N VAL A 9 -0.33 9.37 -18.02
CA VAL A 9 1.01 9.91 -17.76
C VAL A 9 2.04 9.13 -18.57
N SER A 10 3.01 9.82 -19.12
CA SER A 10 4.08 9.20 -19.93
C SER A 10 5.17 8.58 -19.05
N ASN A 11 5.33 9.07 -17.83
CA ASN A 11 6.30 8.59 -16.85
C ASN A 11 5.61 8.36 -15.51
N LEU A 12 5.29 7.11 -15.23
CA LEU A 12 4.55 6.73 -14.02
C LEU A 12 5.37 6.96 -12.73
N SER A 13 6.70 6.95 -12.80
CA SER A 13 7.55 7.17 -11.63
C SER A 13 7.44 8.57 -11.03
N ASP A 14 6.98 9.54 -11.82
CA ASP A 14 6.72 10.89 -11.35
C ASP A 14 5.32 11.04 -10.73
N HIS A 15 4.48 10.02 -10.92
CA HIS A 15 3.06 9.99 -10.53
C HIS A 15 2.71 8.77 -9.66
N PRO A 16 3.34 8.61 -8.49
CA PRO A 16 3.08 7.47 -7.58
C PRO A 16 1.67 7.51 -6.97
N GLU A 17 1.00 8.66 -7.05
CA GLU A 17 -0.40 8.85 -6.65
C GLU A 17 -1.39 8.12 -7.56
N LEU A 18 -0.96 7.66 -8.75
CA LEU A 18 -1.79 6.94 -9.70
C LEU A 18 -1.57 5.43 -9.63
N ILE A 19 -2.63 4.66 -9.84
CA ILE A 19 -2.56 3.21 -9.99
C ILE A 19 -2.55 2.86 -11.50
N ASP A 20 -1.48 2.19 -11.95
CA ASP A 20 -1.47 1.58 -13.27
C ASP A 20 -2.28 0.28 -13.24
N ILE A 21 -3.40 0.27 -13.92
CA ILE A 21 -4.26 -0.92 -14.04
C ILE A 21 -3.58 -2.11 -14.72
N ASN A 22 -2.41 -1.89 -15.34
CA ASN A 22 -1.63 -2.95 -16.01
C ASN A 22 -0.49 -3.49 -15.13
N MET A 23 -0.25 -2.93 -13.94
CA MET A 23 0.93 -3.24 -13.11
C MET A 23 1.07 -4.72 -12.70
N ILE A 24 0.00 -5.50 -12.71
CA ILE A 24 -0.02 -6.90 -12.26
C ILE A 24 -0.08 -7.91 -13.43
N GLN A 25 -0.10 -7.46 -14.68
CA GLN A 25 -0.27 -8.34 -15.86
C GLN A 25 0.86 -9.37 -16.05
N SER A 26 2.04 -9.13 -15.54
CA SER A 26 3.20 -10.01 -15.71
C SER A 26 3.31 -11.14 -14.68
N SER A 27 2.54 -11.08 -13.61
CA SER A 27 2.60 -12.06 -12.52
C SER A 27 1.51 -13.12 -12.64
N GLY A 28 1.34 -13.73 -13.80
CA GLY A 28 0.41 -14.80 -14.13
C GLY A 28 -0.57 -15.13 -13.02
N GLY A 29 -1.70 -14.45 -13.01
CA GLY A 29 -2.70 -14.34 -11.96
C GLY A 29 -2.71 -15.48 -10.95
N GLY A 30 -2.26 -15.22 -9.76
CA GLY A 30 -2.33 -16.19 -8.69
C GLY A 30 -3.78 -16.49 -8.37
N GLY A 31 -4.31 -17.52 -9.02
CA GLY A 31 -5.61 -18.04 -8.66
C GLY A 31 -5.57 -18.50 -7.21
N GLY A 32 -6.35 -17.87 -6.34
CA GLY A 32 -6.77 -18.49 -5.10
C GLY A 32 -7.55 -19.78 -5.40
N PRO A 33 -7.99 -20.52 -4.38
CA PRO A 33 -8.82 -21.71 -4.60
C PRO A 33 -10.07 -21.33 -5.42
N GLY A 34 -10.06 -21.67 -6.71
CA GLY A 34 -11.11 -21.27 -7.65
C GLY A 34 -10.64 -20.59 -8.92
N GLY A 35 -9.37 -20.15 -8.99
CA GLY A 35 -8.63 -19.82 -10.23
C GLY A 35 -9.37 -18.98 -11.27
N SER A 36 -10.12 -17.95 -10.89
CA SER A 36 -10.73 -17.07 -11.89
C SER A 36 -9.73 -15.98 -12.32
N SER A 37 -9.57 -15.84 -13.64
CA SER A 37 -8.76 -14.79 -14.27
C SER A 37 -9.24 -13.35 -14.00
N GLY A 38 -10.22 -13.16 -13.14
CA GLY A 38 -10.82 -11.86 -12.80
C GLY A 38 -10.31 -11.22 -11.52
N ASP A 39 -9.58 -11.95 -10.66
CA ASP A 39 -9.02 -11.42 -9.43
C ASP A 39 -7.72 -10.67 -9.68
N TRP A 40 -7.85 -9.46 -10.17
CA TRP A 40 -6.71 -8.66 -10.59
C TRP A 40 -5.95 -8.06 -9.41
N PHE A 41 -6.63 -7.43 -8.45
CA PHE A 41 -5.98 -6.62 -7.42
C PHE A 41 -5.92 -7.28 -6.06
N HIS A 42 -6.91 -8.09 -5.73
CA HIS A 42 -7.02 -8.87 -4.51
C HIS A 42 -6.82 -8.04 -3.23
N VAL A 43 -7.71 -7.08 -3.00
CA VAL A 43 -7.77 -6.34 -1.72
C VAL A 43 -8.22 -7.30 -0.62
N ASN A 44 -7.47 -7.36 0.47
CA ASN A 44 -7.64 -8.36 1.52
C ASN A 44 -7.47 -7.83 2.95
N GLY A 45 -7.33 -6.54 3.10
CA GLY A 45 -7.33 -5.82 4.37
C GLY A 45 -7.74 -4.39 4.13
N VAL A 46 -8.61 -3.86 4.97
CA VAL A 46 -9.08 -2.46 4.95
C VAL A 46 -9.24 -2.01 6.38
N ASP A 47 -8.70 -0.84 6.71
CA ASP A 47 -8.87 -0.21 8.01
C ASP A 47 -9.10 1.29 7.85
N TYR A 48 -9.81 1.89 8.79
CA TYR A 48 -10.15 3.30 8.82
C TYR A 48 -9.57 3.99 10.05
N ASN A 49 -8.83 5.06 9.81
CA ASN A 49 -8.33 5.94 10.86
C ASN A 49 -9.23 7.16 10.99
N GLU A 50 -9.99 7.22 12.08
CA GLU A 50 -10.95 8.30 12.33
C GLU A 50 -10.27 9.66 12.58
N GLU A 51 -9.09 9.67 13.21
CA GLU A 51 -8.35 10.88 13.52
C GLU A 51 -7.78 11.56 12.25
N LEU A 52 -7.27 10.74 11.34
CA LEU A 52 -6.71 11.22 10.06
C LEU A 52 -7.77 11.35 8.97
N ASP A 53 -8.94 10.74 9.16
CA ASP A 53 -9.99 10.56 8.15
C ASP A 53 -9.44 9.91 6.87
N GLN A 54 -8.70 8.80 7.05
CA GLN A 54 -8.03 8.07 5.99
C GLN A 54 -8.37 6.59 6.03
N ILE A 55 -8.32 5.94 4.86
CA ILE A 55 -8.45 4.49 4.72
C ILE A 55 -7.13 3.92 4.23
N VAL A 56 -6.65 2.86 4.92
CA VAL A 56 -5.57 2.01 4.43
C VAL A 56 -6.14 0.71 3.90
N PHE A 57 -5.55 0.19 2.83
CA PHE A 57 -5.86 -1.14 2.34
C PHE A 57 -4.62 -1.86 1.80
N SER A 58 -4.64 -3.19 1.84
CA SER A 58 -3.59 -4.05 1.28
C SER A 58 -4.06 -4.74 0.01
N SER A 59 -3.15 -4.87 -0.96
CA SER A 59 -3.35 -5.67 -2.17
C SER A 59 -2.32 -6.79 -2.24
N ARG A 60 -2.82 -8.03 -2.17
CA ARG A 60 -1.98 -9.22 -2.25
C ARG A 60 -1.21 -9.30 -3.57
N HIS A 61 -1.89 -9.02 -4.69
CA HIS A 61 -1.28 -9.15 -6.01
C HIS A 61 -0.37 -8.00 -6.38
N ALA A 62 -0.62 -6.80 -5.87
CA ALA A 62 0.32 -5.69 -6.01
C ALA A 62 1.55 -5.85 -5.11
N SER A 63 1.46 -6.65 -4.03
CA SER A 63 2.46 -6.69 -2.96
C SER A 63 2.69 -5.30 -2.36
N GLU A 64 1.61 -4.54 -2.18
CA GLU A 64 1.62 -3.18 -1.67
C GLU A 64 0.46 -2.90 -0.73
N ILE A 65 0.65 -1.87 0.09
CA ILE A 65 -0.40 -1.19 0.84
C ILE A 65 -0.60 0.22 0.29
N PHE A 66 -1.80 0.74 0.46
CA PHE A 66 -2.20 2.04 -0.06
C PHE A 66 -3.00 2.80 0.98
N ILE A 67 -2.81 4.13 1.04
CA ILE A 67 -3.65 5.03 1.84
C ILE A 67 -4.35 5.99 0.90
N ILE A 68 -5.63 6.23 1.15
CA ILE A 68 -6.47 7.21 0.46
C ILE A 68 -7.13 8.15 1.45
N ASP A 69 -7.51 9.34 0.98
CA ASP A 69 -8.25 10.34 1.73
C ASP A 69 -9.74 9.96 1.76
N HIS A 70 -10.28 9.68 2.95
CA HIS A 70 -11.71 9.39 3.11
C HIS A 70 -12.55 10.67 3.24
N SER A 71 -11.94 11.80 3.60
CA SER A 71 -12.64 13.08 3.75
C SER A 71 -13.15 13.67 2.42
N ALA A 72 -12.63 13.18 1.28
CA ALA A 72 -13.03 13.64 -0.03
C ALA A 72 -14.49 13.31 -0.35
N THR A 73 -15.25 14.30 -0.81
CA THR A 73 -16.60 14.07 -1.36
C THR A 73 -16.52 13.20 -2.62
N THR A 74 -17.64 12.61 -3.03
CA THR A 74 -17.70 11.79 -4.27
C THR A 74 -17.20 12.55 -5.50
N ALA A 75 -17.44 13.86 -5.58
CA ALA A 75 -16.96 14.68 -6.70
C ALA A 75 -15.44 14.92 -6.64
N GLU A 76 -14.89 15.15 -5.45
CA GLU A 76 -13.46 15.31 -5.23
C GLU A 76 -12.72 13.99 -5.43
N ALA A 77 -13.26 12.88 -4.95
CA ALA A 77 -12.70 11.54 -5.16
C ALA A 77 -12.61 11.13 -6.64
N ALA A 78 -13.40 11.77 -7.51
CA ALA A 78 -13.30 11.60 -8.97
C ALA A 78 -12.28 12.54 -9.63
N SER A 79 -11.53 13.31 -8.85
CA SER A 79 -10.56 14.30 -9.31
C SER A 79 -9.23 14.16 -8.58
N HIS A 80 -8.26 15.02 -8.95
CA HIS A 80 -6.92 15.11 -8.32
C HIS A 80 -6.83 16.25 -7.30
N SER A 81 -7.96 16.70 -6.75
CA SER A 81 -7.98 17.80 -5.78
C SER A 81 -9.18 17.70 -4.85
N GLY A 82 -9.04 18.23 -3.63
CA GLY A 82 -10.07 18.19 -2.59
C GLY A 82 -9.72 17.21 -1.48
N GLY A 83 -10.64 17.09 -0.51
CA GLY A 83 -10.37 16.40 0.74
C GLY A 83 -9.39 17.14 1.65
N ASN A 84 -9.09 16.58 2.81
CA ASN A 84 -8.16 17.16 3.79
C ASN A 84 -6.71 17.22 3.28
N SER A 85 -6.33 16.26 2.41
CA SER A 85 -5.01 16.19 1.80
C SER A 85 -4.84 17.13 0.59
N GLY A 86 -5.96 17.62 0.03
CA GLY A 86 -5.95 18.38 -1.22
C GLY A 86 -5.73 17.55 -2.48
N MET A 87 -5.68 16.22 -2.38
CA MET A 87 -5.34 15.30 -3.46
C MET A 87 -6.56 14.57 -4.05
N GLY A 88 -7.76 14.81 -3.53
CA GLY A 88 -8.99 14.19 -4.03
C GLY A 88 -8.95 12.66 -3.91
N GLY A 89 -9.12 11.96 -5.02
CA GLY A 89 -9.11 10.48 -5.05
C GLY A 89 -7.76 9.83 -5.29
N ASP A 90 -6.69 10.60 -5.32
CA ASP A 90 -5.33 10.09 -5.52
C ASP A 90 -4.82 9.29 -4.31
N ILE A 91 -3.86 8.42 -4.56
CA ILE A 91 -3.16 7.68 -3.50
C ILE A 91 -2.26 8.64 -2.71
N LEU A 92 -2.50 8.74 -1.41
CA LEU A 92 -1.69 9.58 -0.51
C LEU A 92 -0.34 8.94 -0.19
N TYR A 93 -0.35 7.64 0.00
CA TYR A 93 0.82 6.84 0.38
C TYR A 93 0.70 5.44 -0.19
N ARG A 94 1.83 4.89 -0.62
CA ARG A 94 1.95 3.47 -1.00
C ARG A 94 3.29 2.93 -0.57
N TRP A 95 3.31 1.66 -0.16
CA TRP A 95 4.53 1.01 0.29
C TRP A 95 4.53 -0.47 -0.08
N GLY A 96 5.67 -0.95 -0.58
CA GLY A 96 5.92 -2.35 -0.89
C GLY A 96 6.65 -2.53 -2.21
N ASN A 97 5.99 -2.45 -3.36
CA ASN A 97 6.59 -2.78 -4.66
C ASN A 97 6.73 -1.56 -5.58
N PRO A 98 7.84 -0.81 -5.53
CA PRO A 98 8.01 0.40 -6.33
C PRO A 98 8.09 0.13 -7.85
N ALA A 99 8.29 -1.13 -8.27
CA ALA A 99 8.23 -1.49 -9.70
C ALA A 99 6.84 -1.25 -10.29
N ASN A 100 5.77 -1.29 -9.48
CA ASN A 100 4.41 -1.06 -9.91
C ASN A 100 4.14 0.38 -10.41
N TYR A 101 5.02 1.31 -10.08
CA TYR A 101 4.97 2.70 -10.56
C TYR A 101 6.32 3.17 -11.15
N GLY A 102 7.01 2.27 -11.84
CA GLY A 102 8.16 2.61 -12.67
C GLY A 102 9.49 2.77 -11.93
N LEU A 103 9.55 2.52 -10.63
CA LEU A 103 10.76 2.64 -9.80
C LEU A 103 11.39 1.25 -9.51
N SER A 104 11.49 0.41 -10.53
CA SER A 104 12.15 -0.89 -10.40
C SER A 104 13.64 -0.73 -10.04
N GLY A 105 14.12 -1.57 -9.12
CA GLY A 105 15.52 -1.54 -8.66
C GLY A 105 15.79 -0.61 -7.48
N TYR A 106 14.82 0.14 -7.01
CA TYR A 106 14.95 0.86 -5.75
C TYR A 106 14.90 -0.11 -4.56
N PRO A 107 15.73 0.12 -3.53
CA PRO A 107 15.78 -0.75 -2.36
C PRO A 107 14.58 -0.49 -1.45
N GLN A 108 13.48 -1.18 -1.69
CA GLN A 108 12.36 -1.25 -0.76
C GLN A 108 12.02 -2.72 -0.50
N VAL A 109 11.74 -3.06 0.75
CA VAL A 109 11.28 -4.40 1.11
C VAL A 109 9.90 -4.62 0.48
N ILE A 110 9.79 -5.68 -0.31
CA ILE A 110 8.54 -6.05 -0.96
C ILE A 110 7.85 -7.09 -0.07
N PRO A 111 6.67 -6.79 0.49
CA PRO A 111 5.94 -7.77 1.27
C PRO A 111 5.44 -8.90 0.36
N SER A 112 5.57 -10.14 0.83
CA SER A 112 5.10 -11.31 0.09
C SER A 112 3.66 -11.64 0.47
N ALA A 113 2.75 -11.58 -0.50
CA ALA A 113 1.33 -11.84 -0.26
C ALA A 113 0.80 -11.10 0.98
N VAL A 114 0.96 -9.78 0.98
CA VAL A 114 0.58 -8.89 2.09
C VAL A 114 -0.91 -8.98 2.39
N HIS A 115 -1.25 -8.95 3.69
CA HIS A 115 -2.62 -8.96 4.22
C HIS A 115 -2.74 -7.95 5.35
N ASP A 116 -3.99 -7.63 5.70
CA ASP A 116 -4.37 -7.03 6.97
C ASP A 116 -3.63 -5.73 7.28
N ALA A 117 -3.58 -4.82 6.30
CA ALA A 117 -3.07 -3.46 6.54
C ALA A 117 -4.00 -2.72 7.51
N ARG A 118 -3.43 -2.20 8.61
CA ARG A 118 -4.17 -1.43 9.63
C ARG A 118 -3.26 -0.47 10.37
N TRP A 119 -3.83 0.53 11.03
CA TRP A 119 -3.09 1.34 11.98
C TRP A 119 -2.98 0.66 13.34
N ILE A 120 -1.83 0.81 13.99
CA ILE A 120 -1.66 0.49 15.41
C ILE A 120 -2.20 1.69 16.19
N THR A 121 -3.16 1.44 17.07
CA THR A 121 -3.73 2.50 17.92
C THR A 121 -2.63 3.20 18.71
N ASP A 122 -2.61 4.53 18.68
CA ASP A 122 -1.69 5.33 19.49
C ASP A 122 -2.29 5.53 20.90
N ASP A 123 -2.02 4.59 21.77
CA ASP A 123 -2.48 4.57 23.16
C ASP A 123 -1.32 4.63 24.16
N GLY A 124 -0.15 5.08 23.70
CA GLY A 124 1.08 5.17 24.47
C GLY A 124 1.90 3.88 24.49
N ARG A 125 1.46 2.81 23.83
CA ARG A 125 2.27 1.61 23.61
C ARG A 125 3.28 1.82 22.48
N PRO A 126 4.37 1.02 22.44
CA PRO A 126 5.32 1.08 21.35
C PRO A 126 4.66 0.89 19.98
N ASN A 127 5.14 1.64 18.98
CA ASN A 127 4.66 1.64 17.61
C ASN A 127 3.24 2.22 17.42
N GLY A 128 2.67 2.93 18.39
CA GLY A 128 1.42 3.66 18.22
C GLY A 128 1.51 4.61 17.01
N GLY A 129 0.48 4.64 16.17
CA GLY A 129 0.44 5.41 14.93
C GLY A 129 1.10 4.75 13.70
N PHE A 130 1.89 3.69 13.87
CA PHE A 130 2.46 2.95 12.75
C PHE A 130 1.38 2.18 11.98
N LEU A 131 1.64 1.91 10.70
CA LEU A 131 0.91 0.87 9.99
C LEU A 131 1.45 -0.51 10.37
N GLN A 132 0.55 -1.47 10.51
CA GLN A 132 0.85 -2.88 10.66
C GLN A 132 0.41 -3.63 9.41
N VAL A 133 1.20 -4.59 8.96
CA VAL A 133 0.83 -5.52 7.89
C VAL A 133 1.21 -6.94 8.25
N PHE A 134 0.42 -7.90 7.79
CA PHE A 134 0.79 -9.30 7.81
C PHE A 134 1.53 -9.65 6.50
N ASN A 135 2.80 -9.98 6.63
CA ASN A 135 3.68 -10.37 5.51
C ASN A 135 3.74 -11.89 5.44
N ASN A 136 2.92 -12.47 4.58
CA ASN A 136 2.55 -13.89 4.61
C ASN A 136 3.69 -14.87 4.29
N SER A 137 4.74 -14.44 3.64
CA SER A 137 5.93 -15.26 3.33
C SER A 137 7.18 -14.38 3.31
N GLY A 138 7.19 -13.33 4.12
CA GLY A 138 8.19 -12.27 4.08
C GLY A 138 9.50 -12.59 4.78
N VAL A 139 9.61 -13.75 5.43
CA VAL A 139 10.82 -14.24 6.10
C VAL A 139 11.40 -15.43 5.32
N SER A 140 12.65 -15.75 5.57
CA SER A 140 13.30 -16.94 5.00
C SER A 140 12.49 -18.22 5.31
N ASN A 141 12.53 -19.19 4.40
CA ASN A 141 11.76 -20.45 4.49
C ASN A 141 10.24 -20.28 4.47
N ASN A 142 9.73 -19.23 3.79
CA ASN A 142 8.30 -18.94 3.69
C ASN A 142 7.61 -18.71 5.05
N GLN A 143 8.36 -18.28 6.03
CA GLN A 143 7.81 -17.90 7.32
C GLN A 143 7.11 -16.54 7.23
N SER A 144 6.01 -16.40 7.95
CA SER A 144 5.25 -15.15 8.00
C SER A 144 5.80 -14.21 9.08
N ALA A 145 5.53 -12.93 8.91
CA ALA A 145 5.86 -11.90 9.88
C ALA A 145 4.73 -10.86 9.98
N ILE A 146 4.73 -10.16 11.09
CA ILE A 146 3.97 -8.92 11.28
C ILE A 146 5.00 -7.79 11.20
N ASP A 147 4.84 -6.91 10.21
CA ASP A 147 5.72 -5.77 9.99
C ASP A 147 5.03 -4.48 10.42
N GLY A 148 5.74 -3.65 11.19
CA GLY A 148 5.35 -2.30 11.55
C GLY A 148 6.10 -1.28 10.71
N ILE A 149 5.38 -0.31 10.17
CA ILE A 149 5.89 0.68 9.21
C ILE A 149 5.63 2.07 9.79
N ASP A 150 6.70 2.79 10.13
CA ASP A 150 6.64 4.20 10.52
C ASP A 150 6.56 5.05 9.24
N THR A 151 5.38 5.58 8.96
CA THR A 151 5.13 6.32 7.72
C THR A 151 5.62 7.76 7.81
N PRO A 152 6.03 8.38 6.69
CA PRO A 152 6.51 9.78 6.67
C PRO A 152 5.34 10.78 6.67
N TRP A 153 4.36 10.58 7.55
CA TRP A 153 3.21 11.47 7.70
C TRP A 153 3.62 12.84 8.21
N ASP A 154 3.11 13.88 7.57
CA ASP A 154 3.29 15.27 8.00
C ASP A 154 1.93 15.87 8.38
N PRO A 155 1.66 16.08 9.68
CA PRO A 155 0.39 16.62 10.16
C PRO A 155 0.18 18.09 9.82
N LEU A 156 1.23 18.81 9.42
CA LEU A 156 1.12 20.23 9.05
C LEU A 156 0.58 20.40 7.63
N THR A 157 0.87 19.45 6.76
CA THR A 157 0.44 19.48 5.35
C THR A 157 -0.64 18.46 5.04
N ASN A 158 -0.96 17.57 5.97
CA ASN A 158 -1.85 16.40 5.76
C ASN A 158 -1.42 15.53 4.57
N THR A 159 -0.10 15.33 4.42
CA THR A 159 0.47 14.53 3.34
C THR A 159 1.56 13.60 3.84
N TYR A 160 1.96 12.65 3.01
CA TYR A 160 3.11 11.78 3.24
C TYR A 160 4.30 12.30 2.45
N SER A 161 5.40 12.62 3.15
CA SER A 161 6.60 13.15 2.52
C SER A 161 7.25 12.15 1.58
N ARG A 162 7.63 12.60 0.37
CA ARG A 162 8.35 11.80 -0.62
C ARG A 162 9.42 12.63 -1.33
N THR A 163 10.58 12.04 -1.54
CA THR A 163 11.58 12.63 -2.43
C THR A 163 11.19 12.34 -3.89
N PRO A 164 11.09 13.33 -4.78
CA PRO A 164 10.80 13.11 -6.20
C PRO A 164 11.74 12.05 -6.82
N GLY A 165 11.20 11.15 -7.63
CA GLY A 165 11.95 10.05 -8.24
C GLY A 165 12.38 8.92 -7.31
N GLN A 166 11.92 8.92 -6.06
CA GLN A 166 12.17 7.89 -5.06
C GLN A 166 10.84 7.24 -4.63
N PRO A 167 10.83 6.01 -4.15
CA PRO A 167 9.67 5.44 -3.45
C PRO A 167 9.36 6.23 -2.18
N PHE A 168 8.15 6.07 -1.65
CA PHE A 168 7.85 6.53 -0.29
C PHE A 168 8.72 5.79 0.72
N SER A 169 9.19 6.50 1.74
CA SER A 169 9.90 5.89 2.88
C SER A 169 8.91 5.18 3.83
N PRO A 170 9.38 4.28 4.69
CA PRO A 170 10.75 3.78 4.79
C PRO A 170 11.10 2.74 3.71
N THR A 171 12.38 2.47 3.52
CA THR A 171 12.84 1.41 2.59
C THR A 171 12.64 0.00 3.13
N SER A 172 12.39 -0.13 4.43
CA SER A 172 12.12 -1.39 5.12
C SER A 172 11.08 -1.16 6.21
N TYR A 173 10.55 -2.25 6.76
CA TYR A 173 9.78 -2.19 8.00
C TYR A 173 10.62 -1.57 9.12
N THR A 174 9.97 -0.85 10.03
CA THR A 174 10.59 -0.26 11.22
C THR A 174 10.72 -1.30 12.33
N THR A 175 9.69 -2.12 12.49
CA THR A 175 9.67 -3.24 13.44
C THR A 175 9.16 -4.50 12.76
N ARG A 176 9.61 -5.66 13.25
CA ARG A 176 9.17 -6.98 12.75
C ARG A 176 8.99 -7.96 13.89
N TYR A 177 7.89 -8.68 13.85
CA TYR A 177 7.68 -9.87 14.64
C TYR A 177 7.55 -11.09 13.72
N GLU A 178 8.47 -12.02 13.81
CA GLU A 178 8.47 -13.26 13.03
C GLU A 178 7.59 -14.31 13.70
N CYS A 179 6.66 -14.89 12.93
CA CYS A 179 5.73 -15.90 13.44
C CYS A 179 6.44 -17.25 13.53
N ALA A 180 6.88 -17.66 14.71
CA ALA A 180 7.77 -18.80 14.93
C ALA A 180 7.30 -20.16 14.36
N TYR A 181 6.00 -20.32 14.07
CA TYR A 181 5.41 -21.59 13.61
C TYR A 181 4.44 -21.41 12.43
N SER A 182 4.49 -20.31 11.72
CA SER A 182 3.61 -20.11 10.57
C SER A 182 4.17 -20.84 9.35
N SER A 183 3.36 -21.70 8.74
CA SER A 183 3.57 -22.13 7.37
C SER A 183 3.10 -21.03 6.41
N SER A 184 3.67 -20.96 5.21
CA SER A 184 3.19 -20.06 4.15
C SER A 184 1.68 -20.19 3.95
N GLY A 185 0.98 -19.08 3.84
CA GLY A 185 -0.45 -19.06 3.60
C GLY A 185 -1.35 -18.99 4.84
N GLN A 186 -0.80 -18.79 6.03
CA GLN A 186 -1.60 -18.45 7.20
C GLN A 186 -1.71 -16.93 7.33
N SER A 187 -2.92 -16.42 7.13
CA SER A 187 -3.25 -15.05 7.53
C SER A 187 -3.51 -15.01 9.04
N ALA A 188 -3.00 -13.98 9.71
CA ALA A 188 -3.50 -13.64 11.03
C ALA A 188 -4.92 -13.10 10.87
N SER A 189 -5.90 -13.81 11.38
CA SER A 189 -7.29 -13.36 11.52
C SER A 189 -7.52 -12.88 12.94
#